data_c3ee4ca99abe6f78152050bd4556344a
#
_entry.id   c3ee4ca99abe6f78152050bd4556344a
#
_cell.length_a   1.000
_cell.length_b   1.000
_cell.length_c   1.000
_cell.angle_alpha   90.00
_cell.angle_beta   90.00
_cell.angle_gamma   90.00
#
_symmetry.space_group_name_H-M   'P 1'
#
loop_
_entity.id
_entity.type
_entity.pdbx_description
1 polymer ?
#
loop_
_entity_poly.entity_id
_entity_poly.type
_entity_poly.pdbx_seq_one_letter_code
_entity_poly.pdbx_strand_id
1 'polypeptide(L)'
;MGFHMPPKHIRNSAPAAPVVVVGAGPTGLSAAHHLGEDALLVEQADRVGGWCRSVEDNGFTFDMAGHIMFSNDPYVHEMYRLLLGDNVHWQDREAWIYSKNVYTRYPFQGALYGLPPEVISECIIGAIEARFGSLTAKKPAADTNANGDYTGPDRRGMFEPLMKPNGQGKRLMYSGQERRTTPIHKGEPRNFEEFIYKVWGAGIAKHFAIPYNQKLWAVPLAEMETSWLGGRVPLPNLEEMIHGALSPVPKPMGPNARFGYPLHGGFQALMDGFLPHLKGEVRLNTAVIAVSPRRHEVTLSGGSVVPYEYLISTMPLPALVRVIGQEAPAEVRRAAAALRHVSVRCVNIGVGRENLTEKHWIYYPEDTVFHRIFVQGNASPYCNPPGGFGLTCEITYSEAKPLPVDGDELIQRCIADCHRVGFFTPEDPVWAAHQVDLPIAYVVYDHARAENVELIREWLSSRDIVLAGRYAEWEYYNSDHAFIAGKKAAELVAGLRQPEETHAKVLTGI
;
A
#
# COMPACT_ATOMS: atom_id res chain seq x y z
N MET A 1 -5.34 -10.03 31.96
CA MET A 1 -6.51 -9.18 32.23
C MET A 1 -7.69 -9.84 31.54
N GLY A 2 -8.72 -10.27 32.31
CA GLY A 2 -9.83 -11.05 31.77
C GLY A 2 -10.81 -10.18 31.01
N PHE A 3 -11.14 -10.59 29.79
CA PHE A 3 -12.19 -9.99 29.00
C PHE A 3 -13.55 -10.28 29.65
N HIS A 4 -14.27 -9.23 30.05
CA HIS A 4 -15.65 -9.33 30.51
C HIS A 4 -16.55 -9.23 29.27
N MET A 5 -17.17 -10.35 28.84
CA MET A 5 -18.19 -10.36 27.80
C MET A 5 -19.55 -9.96 28.41
N PRO A 6 -20.35 -9.13 27.73
CA PRO A 6 -21.73 -8.85 28.14
C PRO A 6 -22.63 -10.08 27.93
N PRO A 7 -23.75 -10.22 28.68
CA PRO A 7 -24.64 -11.38 28.60
C PRO A 7 -25.38 -11.44 27.27
N LYS A 8 -25.38 -12.61 26.64
CA LYS A 8 -26.11 -12.89 25.39
C LYS A 8 -27.63 -12.84 25.60
N HIS A 9 -28.32 -12.08 24.75
CA HIS A 9 -29.78 -12.13 24.63
C HIS A 9 -30.20 -13.42 23.90
N ILE A 10 -31.12 -14.19 24.51
CA ILE A 10 -31.75 -15.38 23.91
C ILE A 10 -32.62 -14.88 22.71
N ARG A 11 -32.27 -15.28 21.50
CA ARG A 11 -33.02 -14.94 20.27
C ARG A 11 -34.08 -16.00 19.99
N ASN A 12 -35.33 -15.55 19.79
CA ASN A 12 -36.42 -16.35 19.25
C ASN A 12 -36.12 -16.72 17.78
N SER A 13 -36.54 -17.91 17.34
CA SER A 13 -36.32 -18.55 16.06
C SER A 13 -37.00 -17.85 14.86
N ALA A 14 -36.66 -16.59 14.56
CA ALA A 14 -36.83 -16.00 13.24
C ALA A 14 -35.68 -16.50 12.34
N PRO A 15 -35.83 -16.56 11.00
CA PRO A 15 -34.74 -16.86 10.10
C PRO A 15 -33.55 -15.96 10.45
N ALA A 16 -32.38 -16.58 10.60
CA ALA A 16 -31.17 -15.86 11.00
C ALA A 16 -30.95 -14.65 10.07
N ALA A 17 -30.77 -13.47 10.63
CA ALA A 17 -30.46 -12.29 9.84
C ALA A 17 -29.10 -12.53 9.11
N PRO A 18 -28.93 -12.05 7.87
CA PRO A 18 -27.72 -12.28 7.10
C PRO A 18 -26.53 -11.59 7.74
N VAL A 19 -25.33 -12.05 7.38
CA VAL A 19 -24.12 -11.25 7.55
C VAL A 19 -24.07 -10.26 6.41
N VAL A 20 -24.23 -8.98 6.73
CA VAL A 20 -24.16 -7.92 5.71
C VAL A 20 -22.70 -7.55 5.49
N VAL A 21 -22.21 -7.65 4.25
CA VAL A 21 -20.88 -7.22 3.82
C VAL A 21 -21.03 -5.94 3.01
N VAL A 22 -20.41 -4.85 3.46
CA VAL A 22 -20.51 -3.54 2.80
C VAL A 22 -19.25 -3.25 1.99
N GLY A 23 -19.43 -3.09 0.68
CA GLY A 23 -18.39 -2.84 -0.30
C GLY A 23 -17.90 -4.11 -0.99
N ALA A 24 -17.95 -4.13 -2.34
CA ALA A 24 -17.49 -5.23 -3.19
C ALA A 24 -16.08 -4.99 -3.78
N GLY A 25 -15.20 -4.36 -3.02
CA GLY A 25 -13.76 -4.38 -3.27
C GLY A 25 -13.16 -5.74 -2.93
N PRO A 26 -11.84 -5.95 -3.14
CA PRO A 26 -11.20 -7.26 -2.94
C PRO A 26 -11.44 -7.87 -1.55
N THR A 27 -11.51 -7.06 -0.50
CA THR A 27 -11.80 -7.53 0.86
C THR A 27 -13.23 -8.02 1.02
N GLY A 28 -14.22 -7.24 0.55
CA GLY A 28 -15.63 -7.63 0.67
C GLY A 28 -15.98 -8.84 -0.19
N LEU A 29 -15.38 -8.94 -1.39
CA LEU A 29 -15.50 -10.12 -2.25
C LEU A 29 -14.95 -11.37 -1.57
N SER A 30 -13.76 -11.27 -0.98
CA SER A 30 -13.16 -12.37 -0.22
C SER A 30 -14.01 -12.74 1.00
N ALA A 31 -14.52 -11.77 1.76
CA ALA A 31 -15.41 -12.04 2.90
C ALA A 31 -16.69 -12.74 2.48
N ALA A 32 -17.37 -12.24 1.43
CA ALA A 32 -18.60 -12.85 0.91
C ALA A 32 -18.38 -14.26 0.37
N HIS A 33 -17.24 -14.51 -0.31
CA HIS A 33 -16.86 -15.83 -0.76
C HIS A 33 -16.76 -16.84 0.39
N HIS A 34 -16.09 -16.47 1.48
CA HIS A 34 -15.88 -17.35 2.63
C HIS A 34 -17.12 -17.51 3.52
N LEU A 35 -18.02 -16.53 3.55
CA LEU A 35 -19.30 -16.63 4.26
C LEU A 35 -20.32 -17.54 3.51
N GLY A 36 -20.16 -17.69 2.21
CA GLY A 36 -21.06 -18.52 1.40
C GLY A 36 -22.47 -17.94 1.29
N GLU A 37 -23.50 -18.78 1.53
CA GLU A 37 -24.92 -18.41 1.40
C GLU A 37 -25.40 -17.39 2.44
N ASP A 38 -24.69 -17.26 3.57
CA ASP A 38 -25.03 -16.36 4.66
C ASP A 38 -24.71 -14.88 4.36
N ALA A 39 -23.98 -14.60 3.28
CA ALA A 39 -23.56 -13.26 2.92
C ALA A 39 -24.64 -12.50 2.15
N LEU A 40 -24.92 -11.25 2.57
CA LEU A 40 -25.51 -10.23 1.72
C LEU A 40 -24.44 -9.18 1.42
N LEU A 41 -23.90 -9.21 0.20
CA LEU A 41 -22.91 -8.24 -0.27
C LEU A 41 -23.58 -7.05 -0.93
N VAL A 42 -23.32 -5.83 -0.44
CA VAL A 42 -23.87 -4.59 -0.99
C VAL A 42 -22.75 -3.70 -1.51
N GLU A 43 -22.93 -3.16 -2.73
CA GLU A 43 -21.96 -2.29 -3.42
C GLU A 43 -22.69 -1.09 -4.04
N GLN A 44 -22.16 0.11 -3.81
CA GLN A 44 -22.74 1.34 -4.35
C GLN A 44 -22.54 1.50 -5.86
N ALA A 45 -21.48 0.91 -6.42
CA ALA A 45 -21.17 0.99 -7.83
C ALA A 45 -21.96 -0.05 -8.64
N ASP A 46 -21.94 0.14 -9.96
CA ASP A 46 -22.58 -0.74 -10.95
C ASP A 46 -21.85 -2.09 -11.16
N ARG A 47 -20.66 -2.23 -10.59
CA ARG A 47 -19.82 -3.44 -10.69
C ARG A 47 -18.89 -3.57 -9.47
N VAL A 48 -18.39 -4.78 -9.28
CA VAL A 48 -17.45 -5.13 -8.22
C VAL A 48 -16.04 -4.62 -8.52
N GLY A 49 -15.15 -4.65 -7.52
CA GLY A 49 -13.72 -4.39 -7.66
C GLY A 49 -13.20 -3.20 -6.85
N GLY A 50 -14.05 -2.28 -6.41
CA GLY A 50 -13.60 -1.09 -5.69
C GLY A 50 -12.57 -0.29 -6.51
N TRP A 51 -11.39 0.02 -5.93
CA TRP A 51 -10.30 0.68 -6.67
C TRP A 51 -9.47 -0.29 -7.55
N CYS A 52 -9.73 -1.60 -7.50
CA CYS A 52 -9.11 -2.59 -8.37
C CYS A 52 -9.85 -2.75 -9.72
N ARG A 53 -10.69 -1.79 -10.07
CA ARG A 53 -11.39 -1.76 -11.36
C ARG A 53 -10.50 -1.27 -12.48
N SER A 54 -10.89 -1.64 -13.71
CA SER A 54 -10.26 -1.16 -14.95
C SER A 54 -11.26 -0.37 -15.80
N VAL A 55 -10.74 0.48 -16.66
CA VAL A 55 -11.50 1.33 -17.59
C VAL A 55 -10.98 1.05 -19.00
N GLU A 56 -11.89 0.87 -19.95
CA GLU A 56 -11.56 0.75 -21.36
C GLU A 56 -11.77 2.10 -22.07
N ASP A 57 -10.79 2.51 -22.87
CA ASP A 57 -10.83 3.74 -23.64
C ASP A 57 -10.06 3.57 -24.95
N ASN A 58 -10.74 3.71 -26.10
CA ASN A 58 -10.16 3.59 -27.44
C ASN A 58 -9.32 2.31 -27.65
N GLY A 59 -9.76 1.19 -27.07
CA GLY A 59 -9.08 -0.11 -27.16
C GLY A 59 -7.94 -0.30 -26.16
N PHE A 60 -7.61 0.71 -25.37
CA PHE A 60 -6.72 0.56 -24.21
C PHE A 60 -7.51 0.07 -23.01
N THR A 61 -6.88 -0.76 -22.19
CA THR A 61 -7.37 -1.11 -20.86
C THR A 61 -6.47 -0.44 -19.81
N PHE A 62 -7.03 0.45 -19.01
CA PHE A 62 -6.33 1.12 -17.90
C PHE A 62 -6.91 0.69 -16.57
N ASP A 63 -6.07 0.45 -15.57
CA ASP A 63 -6.53 0.31 -14.19
C ASP A 63 -6.83 1.70 -13.58
N MET A 64 -7.69 1.73 -12.57
CA MET A 64 -7.98 2.98 -11.84
C MET A 64 -6.73 3.52 -11.13
N ALA A 65 -5.79 2.64 -10.77
CA ALA A 65 -4.42 2.92 -10.34
C ALA A 65 -3.56 1.71 -10.69
N GLY A 66 -2.22 1.85 -10.66
CA GLY A 66 -1.32 0.74 -10.96
C GLY A 66 -1.46 -0.40 -9.95
N HIS A 67 -1.93 -1.57 -10.37
CA HIS A 67 -2.09 -2.77 -9.57
C HIS A 67 -1.25 -3.93 -10.09
N ILE A 68 -0.82 -4.80 -9.18
CA ILE A 68 -0.15 -6.06 -9.49
C ILE A 68 -0.58 -7.16 -8.52
N MET A 69 -0.46 -8.41 -8.98
CA MET A 69 -0.59 -9.60 -8.15
C MET A 69 0.78 -9.97 -7.61
N PHE A 70 0.90 -9.96 -6.30
CA PHE A 70 2.09 -10.39 -5.58
C PHE A 70 1.66 -10.91 -4.20
N SER A 71 2.17 -12.04 -3.78
CA SER A 71 2.04 -12.54 -2.42
C SER A 71 3.08 -13.60 -2.11
N ASN A 72 3.38 -13.80 -0.83
CA ASN A 72 4.09 -14.98 -0.33
C ASN A 72 3.15 -15.95 0.39
N ASP A 73 1.85 -15.64 0.47
CA ASP A 73 0.86 -16.45 1.16
C ASP A 73 0.28 -17.52 0.21
N PRO A 74 0.36 -18.82 0.57
CA PRO A 74 -0.18 -19.90 -0.27
C PRO A 74 -1.67 -19.76 -0.57
N TYR A 75 -2.47 -19.30 0.40
CA TYR A 75 -3.90 -19.06 0.22
C TYR A 75 -4.17 -18.03 -0.89
N VAL A 76 -3.41 -16.95 -0.92
CA VAL A 76 -3.57 -15.92 -1.95
C VAL A 76 -3.24 -16.48 -3.34
N HIS A 77 -2.21 -17.33 -3.44
CA HIS A 77 -1.89 -18.01 -4.70
C HIS A 77 -2.98 -19.01 -5.14
N GLU A 78 -3.65 -19.66 -4.20
CA GLU A 78 -4.83 -20.50 -4.49
C GLU A 78 -5.98 -19.66 -5.02
N MET A 79 -6.25 -18.51 -4.40
CA MET A 79 -7.25 -17.57 -4.88
C MET A 79 -6.93 -17.05 -6.27
N TYR A 80 -5.70 -16.67 -6.58
CA TYR A 80 -5.33 -16.23 -7.94
C TYR A 80 -5.62 -17.32 -9.00
N ARG A 81 -5.31 -18.57 -8.70
CA ARG A 81 -5.61 -19.71 -9.60
C ARG A 81 -7.11 -19.94 -9.74
N LEU A 82 -7.85 -19.88 -8.64
CA LEU A 82 -9.31 -20.04 -8.65
C LEU A 82 -9.99 -18.99 -9.50
N LEU A 83 -9.57 -17.72 -9.32
CA LEU A 83 -10.25 -16.55 -9.89
C LEU A 83 -9.89 -16.29 -11.36
N LEU A 84 -8.66 -16.62 -11.77
CA LEU A 84 -8.16 -16.30 -13.12
C LEU A 84 -7.93 -17.52 -14.00
N GLY A 85 -7.72 -18.73 -13.42
CA GLY A 85 -7.33 -19.89 -14.21
C GLY A 85 -6.06 -19.58 -15.02
N ASP A 86 -6.15 -19.71 -16.35
CA ASP A 86 -5.07 -19.42 -17.29
C ASP A 86 -4.96 -17.95 -17.69
N ASN A 87 -5.89 -17.09 -17.24
CA ASN A 87 -5.89 -15.67 -17.55
C ASN A 87 -4.88 -14.91 -16.69
N VAL A 88 -3.62 -15.32 -16.67
CA VAL A 88 -2.57 -14.71 -15.85
C VAL A 88 -1.23 -14.70 -16.56
N HIS A 89 -0.51 -13.59 -16.43
CA HIS A 89 0.85 -13.41 -16.93
C HIS A 89 1.79 -13.10 -15.75
N TRP A 90 2.80 -13.95 -15.56
CA TRP A 90 3.83 -13.79 -14.53
C TRP A 90 5.13 -13.31 -15.16
N GLN A 91 5.65 -12.17 -14.68
CA GLN A 91 6.82 -11.53 -15.26
C GLN A 91 7.73 -10.91 -14.20
N ASP A 92 8.99 -10.67 -14.57
CA ASP A 92 9.94 -9.94 -13.73
C ASP A 92 9.61 -8.45 -13.73
N ARG A 93 9.70 -7.82 -12.56
CA ARG A 93 9.32 -6.42 -12.40
C ARG A 93 10.43 -5.49 -12.84
N GLU A 94 10.19 -4.70 -13.85
CA GLU A 94 11.07 -3.61 -14.29
C GLU A 94 10.65 -2.30 -13.62
N ALA A 95 11.15 -2.06 -12.39
CA ALA A 95 10.94 -0.84 -11.62
C ALA A 95 12.18 0.05 -11.66
N TRP A 96 12.02 1.31 -12.05
CA TRP A 96 13.09 2.25 -12.33
C TRP A 96 12.83 3.61 -11.68
N ILE A 97 13.90 4.37 -11.51
CA ILE A 97 13.86 5.75 -11.04
C ILE A 97 14.50 6.61 -12.11
N TYR A 98 13.79 7.66 -12.53
CA TYR A 98 14.34 8.69 -13.40
C TYR A 98 14.83 9.86 -12.56
N SER A 99 16.11 10.10 -12.57
CA SER A 99 16.73 11.20 -11.84
C SER A 99 17.96 11.73 -12.60
N LYS A 100 18.10 13.05 -12.71
CA LYS A 100 19.23 13.70 -13.37
C LYS A 100 19.44 13.21 -14.81
N ASN A 101 18.35 13.04 -15.55
CA ASN A 101 18.31 12.52 -16.94
C ASN A 101 18.86 11.07 -17.08
N VAL A 102 18.88 10.31 -16.01
CA VAL A 102 19.34 8.92 -15.99
C VAL A 102 18.25 8.01 -15.42
N TYR A 103 18.11 6.82 -16.00
CA TYR A 103 17.32 5.75 -15.40
C TYR A 103 18.21 4.85 -14.56
N THR A 104 17.89 4.74 -13.26
CA THR A 104 18.52 3.77 -12.37
C THR A 104 17.48 2.75 -11.90
N ARG A 105 17.89 1.53 -11.54
CA ARG A 105 16.94 0.54 -11.02
C ARG A 105 16.43 0.90 -9.63
N TYR A 106 15.22 0.47 -9.31
CA TYR A 106 14.70 0.52 -7.96
C TYR A 106 15.25 -0.68 -7.14
N PRO A 107 15.66 -0.51 -5.88
CA PRO A 107 15.60 0.73 -5.08
C PRO A 107 16.82 1.66 -5.30
N PHE A 108 16.60 2.97 -5.22
CA PHE A 108 17.58 4.02 -5.51
C PHE A 108 18.92 3.82 -4.78
N GLN A 109 18.87 3.51 -3.48
CA GLN A 109 20.06 3.34 -2.64
C GLN A 109 20.94 2.16 -3.04
N GLY A 110 20.43 1.21 -3.79
CA GLY A 110 21.19 0.04 -4.27
C GLY A 110 21.61 0.11 -5.74
N ALA A 111 21.31 1.22 -6.46
CA ALA A 111 21.48 1.31 -7.90
C ALA A 111 21.86 2.72 -8.35
N LEU A 112 23.03 3.19 -7.94
CA LEU A 112 23.50 4.57 -8.21
C LEU A 112 24.28 4.71 -9.52
N TYR A 113 24.58 3.61 -10.22
CA TYR A 113 25.39 3.62 -11.44
C TYR A 113 24.75 4.50 -12.53
N GLY A 114 25.58 5.32 -13.17
CA GLY A 114 25.18 6.22 -14.24
C GLY A 114 24.70 7.59 -13.77
N LEU A 115 24.43 7.79 -12.48
CA LEU A 115 24.16 9.12 -11.92
C LEU A 115 25.44 9.99 -11.97
N PRO A 116 25.30 11.34 -11.93
CA PRO A 116 26.46 12.22 -11.81
C PRO A 116 27.36 11.83 -10.63
N PRO A 117 28.71 11.88 -10.79
CA PRO A 117 29.65 11.45 -9.75
C PRO A 117 29.47 12.14 -8.39
N GLU A 118 29.08 13.42 -8.39
CA GLU A 118 28.79 14.19 -7.18
C GLU A 118 27.56 13.65 -6.45
N VAL A 119 26.53 13.23 -7.18
CA VAL A 119 25.30 12.62 -6.61
C VAL A 119 25.64 11.28 -5.97
N ILE A 120 26.40 10.43 -6.66
CA ILE A 120 26.87 9.14 -6.14
C ILE A 120 27.69 9.35 -4.87
N SER A 121 28.63 10.29 -4.91
CA SER A 121 29.50 10.62 -3.77
C SER A 121 28.68 11.11 -2.55
N GLU A 122 27.73 12.05 -2.75
CA GLU A 122 26.86 12.55 -1.69
C GLU A 122 26.01 11.41 -1.08
N CYS A 123 25.48 10.49 -1.90
CA CYS A 123 24.69 9.36 -1.43
C CYS A 123 25.51 8.39 -0.57
N ILE A 124 26.71 8.00 -1.03
CA ILE A 124 27.58 7.07 -0.29
C ILE A 124 28.09 7.71 0.99
N ILE A 125 28.62 8.94 0.92
CA ILE A 125 29.12 9.67 2.09
C ILE A 125 28.00 9.85 3.12
N GLY A 126 26.84 10.31 2.69
CA GLY A 126 25.69 10.51 3.56
C GLY A 126 25.25 9.23 4.27
N ALA A 127 25.24 8.09 3.58
CA ALA A 127 24.91 6.80 4.19
C ALA A 127 25.97 6.32 5.20
N ILE A 128 27.27 6.58 4.92
CA ILE A 128 28.36 6.30 5.85
C ILE A 128 28.24 7.19 7.10
N GLU A 129 28.00 8.49 6.91
CA GLU A 129 27.86 9.43 8.03
C GLU A 129 26.64 9.14 8.89
N ALA A 130 25.51 8.75 8.27
CA ALA A 130 24.32 8.32 9.00
C ALA A 130 24.58 7.10 9.90
N ARG A 131 25.45 6.20 9.48
CA ARG A 131 25.78 4.97 10.21
C ARG A 131 26.90 5.12 11.22
N PHE A 132 27.94 5.87 10.89
CA PHE A 132 29.19 5.92 11.65
C PHE A 132 29.53 7.30 12.24
N GLY A 133 28.76 8.32 11.93
CA GLY A 133 29.01 9.72 12.32
C GLY A 133 29.79 10.49 11.27
N SER A 134 29.83 11.82 11.44
CA SER A 134 30.44 12.73 10.46
C SER A 134 31.92 12.42 10.17
N LEU A 135 32.22 12.31 8.88
CA LEU A 135 33.60 12.10 8.41
C LEU A 135 34.47 13.34 8.60
N THR A 136 33.86 14.53 8.71
CA THR A 136 34.56 15.81 8.86
C THR A 136 34.63 16.30 10.31
N ALA A 137 33.97 15.62 11.25
CA ALA A 137 34.07 15.97 12.66
C ALA A 137 35.50 15.81 13.13
N LYS A 138 36.11 16.88 13.69
CA LYS A 138 37.40 16.78 14.39
C LYS A 138 37.26 15.67 15.43
N LYS A 139 38.06 14.61 15.34
CA LYS A 139 38.19 13.64 16.43
C LYS A 139 38.39 14.45 17.72
N PRO A 140 37.69 14.15 18.82
CA PRO A 140 38.10 14.64 20.12
C PRO A 140 39.57 14.33 20.24
N ALA A 141 40.39 15.29 20.72
CA ALA A 141 41.80 15.05 20.92
C ALA A 141 41.94 13.71 21.65
N ALA A 142 42.69 12.80 21.06
CA ALA A 142 42.90 11.48 21.65
C ALA A 142 43.45 11.73 23.05
N ASP A 143 42.78 11.18 24.10
CA ASP A 143 43.36 11.13 25.44
C ASP A 143 44.60 10.23 25.30
N THR A 144 45.74 10.85 25.09
CA THR A 144 47.00 10.17 25.19
C THR A 144 47.41 10.18 26.66
N ASN A 145 47.61 8.99 27.22
CA ASN A 145 48.26 8.88 28.54
C ASN A 145 49.68 9.45 28.47
N ALA A 146 50.29 9.69 29.60
CA ALA A 146 51.64 10.30 29.72
C ALA A 146 52.75 9.55 28.96
N ASN A 147 52.49 8.36 28.42
CA ASN A 147 53.44 7.53 27.67
C ASN A 147 53.19 7.53 26.15
N GLY A 148 52.22 8.33 25.65
CA GLY A 148 51.96 8.44 24.22
C GLY A 148 51.21 7.25 23.58
N ASP A 149 50.78 6.27 24.37
CA ASP A 149 50.02 5.13 23.85
C ASP A 149 48.57 5.55 23.52
N TYR A 150 48.07 5.11 22.36
CA TYR A 150 46.74 5.37 21.90
C TYR A 150 45.73 4.56 22.72
N THR A 151 44.96 5.23 23.58
CA THR A 151 43.89 4.63 24.38
C THR A 151 42.49 4.83 23.79
N GLY A 152 42.41 4.94 22.44
CA GLY A 152 41.11 5.04 21.74
C GLY A 152 40.26 3.76 21.93
N PRO A 153 38.96 3.81 21.75
CA PRO A 153 38.09 2.65 21.91
C PRO A 153 38.55 1.51 21.01
N ASP A 154 38.63 0.33 21.61
CA ASP A 154 39.08 -0.91 20.92
C ASP A 154 38.17 -1.16 19.69
N ARG A 155 38.71 -1.01 18.50
CA ARG A 155 38.02 -1.22 17.24
C ARG A 155 37.82 -2.69 16.88
N ARG A 156 38.33 -3.64 17.69
CA ARG A 156 38.23 -5.07 17.40
C ARG A 156 36.79 -5.60 17.37
N GLY A 157 35.79 -4.88 17.92
CA GLY A 157 34.39 -5.20 17.82
C GLY A 157 33.62 -4.54 16.65
N MET A 158 34.30 -3.64 15.87
CA MET A 158 33.64 -2.92 14.76
C MET A 158 33.46 -3.73 13.46
N PHE A 159 34.10 -4.88 13.37
CA PHE A 159 34.09 -5.74 12.19
C PHE A 159 33.68 -7.17 12.54
N GLU A 160 32.66 -7.36 13.40
CA GLU A 160 32.03 -8.66 13.37
C GLU A 160 31.36 -8.83 12.01
N PRO A 161 31.72 -9.90 11.25
CA PRO A 161 31.10 -10.17 9.98
C PRO A 161 29.61 -10.40 10.22
N LEU A 162 28.76 -9.67 9.49
CA LEU A 162 27.30 -9.86 9.46
C LEU A 162 26.90 -11.24 8.90
N MET A 163 27.87 -12.10 8.60
CA MET A 163 27.69 -13.50 8.20
C MET A 163 28.29 -14.43 9.23
N LYS A 164 27.47 -15.17 9.94
CA LYS A 164 27.89 -16.39 10.64
C LYS A 164 28.29 -17.44 9.59
N PRO A 165 29.40 -18.19 9.78
CA PRO A 165 29.96 -19.10 8.78
C PRO A 165 29.19 -20.41 8.54
N ASN A 166 27.94 -20.50 8.86
CA ASN A 166 27.13 -21.69 8.66
C ASN A 166 26.13 -21.44 7.53
N GLY A 167 26.55 -21.75 6.32
CA GLY A 167 25.91 -21.81 5.00
C GLY A 167 24.45 -22.20 4.84
N GLN A 168 23.58 -21.84 5.77
CA GLN A 168 22.13 -21.86 5.57
C GLN A 168 21.65 -20.42 5.39
N GLY A 169 21.59 -20.02 4.13
CA GLY A 169 21.00 -18.75 3.69
C GLY A 169 19.52 -18.68 4.03
N LYS A 170 19.19 -18.38 5.28
CA LYS A 170 17.90 -17.81 5.60
C LYS A 170 17.92 -16.38 5.05
N ARG A 171 17.21 -16.17 3.96
CA ARG A 171 16.84 -14.86 3.46
C ARG A 171 16.30 -14.06 4.65
N LEU A 172 17.04 -13.05 5.05
CA LEU A 172 16.62 -12.13 6.12
C LEU A 172 15.35 -11.41 5.66
N MET A 173 14.22 -11.90 6.11
CA MET A 173 13.00 -11.10 6.14
C MET A 173 13.15 -10.13 7.30
N TYR A 174 13.23 -8.84 6.99
CA TYR A 174 13.31 -7.80 8.01
C TYR A 174 12.05 -7.85 8.88
N SER A 175 12.16 -8.48 10.05
CA SER A 175 11.16 -8.32 11.12
C SER A 175 11.44 -7.00 11.86
N GLY A 176 10.42 -6.34 12.38
CA GLY A 176 10.58 -5.08 13.13
C GLY A 176 11.52 -5.18 14.34
N GLN A 177 11.89 -6.40 14.76
CA GLN A 177 12.83 -6.64 15.87
C GLN A 177 14.31 -6.46 15.45
N GLU A 178 14.67 -6.65 14.18
CA GLU A 178 16.07 -6.46 13.70
C GLU A 178 16.48 -5.00 13.60
N ARG A 179 15.52 -4.06 13.59
CA ARG A 179 15.80 -2.62 13.66
C ARG A 179 16.57 -2.20 14.93
N ARG A 180 16.46 -2.97 16.02
CA ARG A 180 17.05 -2.63 17.32
C ARG A 180 18.56 -2.85 17.41
N THR A 181 19.15 -3.55 16.45
CA THR A 181 20.57 -3.94 16.50
C THR A 181 21.50 -3.08 15.65
N THR A 182 20.97 -2.14 14.85
CA THR A 182 21.81 -1.23 14.06
C THR A 182 22.02 0.06 14.86
N PRO A 183 23.21 0.43 15.28
CA PRO A 183 23.48 1.71 15.97
C PRO A 183 23.34 2.85 14.97
N ILE A 184 22.14 3.35 14.82
CA ILE A 184 21.88 4.59 14.12
C ILE A 184 21.90 5.68 15.18
N HIS A 185 22.57 6.79 14.93
CA HIS A 185 22.70 7.98 15.81
C HIS A 185 21.79 7.99 17.04
N LYS A 186 22.30 8.37 18.19
CA LYS A 186 21.63 8.42 19.51
C LYS A 186 20.14 8.74 19.39
N GLY A 187 19.29 7.72 19.59
CA GLY A 187 17.83 7.82 19.62
C GLY A 187 17.13 7.28 18.35
N GLU A 188 15.97 6.66 18.55
CA GLU A 188 15.09 6.25 17.46
C GLU A 188 14.53 7.49 16.71
N PRO A 189 14.26 7.38 15.37
CA PRO A 189 13.64 8.48 14.64
C PRO A 189 12.21 8.72 15.17
N ARG A 190 11.90 9.99 15.45
CA ARG A 190 10.60 10.42 15.98
C ARG A 190 9.51 10.46 14.91
N ASN A 191 9.92 10.60 13.63
CA ASN A 191 9.03 10.73 12.49
C ASN A 191 9.73 10.22 11.21
N PHE A 192 8.98 10.17 10.12
CA PHE A 192 9.48 9.63 8.85
C PHE A 192 10.59 10.50 8.23
N GLU A 193 10.56 11.82 8.38
CA GLU A 193 11.62 12.69 7.88
C GLU A 193 12.95 12.40 8.60
N GLU A 194 12.93 12.34 9.94
CA GLU A 194 14.11 11.94 10.73
C GLU A 194 14.61 10.54 10.35
N PHE A 195 13.67 9.60 10.09
CA PHE A 195 14.04 8.26 9.63
C PHE A 195 14.85 8.33 8.34
N ILE A 196 14.40 9.11 7.35
CA ILE A 196 15.09 9.27 6.08
C ILE A 196 16.53 9.75 6.30
N TYR A 197 16.74 10.80 7.08
CA TYR A 197 18.08 11.33 7.34
C TYR A 197 18.94 10.39 8.17
N LYS A 198 18.39 9.79 9.22
CA LYS A 198 19.13 8.93 10.16
C LYS A 198 19.47 7.56 9.58
N VAL A 199 18.64 7.04 8.67
CA VAL A 199 18.79 5.68 8.15
C VAL A 199 19.39 5.66 6.75
N TRP A 200 18.94 6.56 5.85
CA TRP A 200 19.42 6.61 4.48
C TRP A 200 20.53 7.62 4.26
N GLY A 201 20.63 8.62 5.13
CA GLY A 201 21.64 9.67 5.06
C GLY A 201 21.27 10.84 4.15
N ALA A 202 22.04 11.93 4.30
CA ALA A 202 21.72 13.22 3.68
C ALA A 202 21.69 13.19 2.15
N GLY A 203 22.56 12.42 1.51
CA GLY A 203 22.64 12.34 0.04
C GLY A 203 21.40 11.68 -0.57
N ILE A 204 20.99 10.50 -0.07
CA ILE A 204 19.76 9.82 -0.52
C ILE A 204 18.53 10.66 -0.16
N ALA A 205 18.53 11.29 1.03
CA ALA A 205 17.48 12.22 1.42
C ALA A 205 17.29 13.33 0.39
N LYS A 206 18.38 14.00 0.01
CA LYS A 206 18.38 15.13 -0.94
C LYS A 206 17.96 14.74 -2.35
N HIS A 207 18.50 13.66 -2.88
CA HIS A 207 18.38 13.33 -4.31
C HIS A 207 17.17 12.45 -4.66
N PHE A 208 16.62 11.73 -3.66
CA PHE A 208 15.51 10.84 -3.91
C PHE A 208 14.45 10.86 -2.81
N ALA A 209 14.82 10.53 -1.55
CA ALA A 209 13.83 10.13 -0.58
C ALA A 209 12.90 11.29 -0.15
N ILE A 210 13.41 12.49 0.11
CA ILE A 210 12.58 13.64 0.47
C ILE A 210 11.72 14.09 -0.72
N PRO A 211 12.30 14.46 -1.89
CA PRO A 211 11.49 14.97 -3.01
C PRO A 211 10.45 13.96 -3.49
N TYR A 212 10.78 12.66 -3.53
CA TYR A 212 9.85 11.63 -3.94
C TYR A 212 8.72 11.43 -2.90
N ASN A 213 9.04 11.30 -1.62
CA ASN A 213 8.04 11.04 -0.59
C ASN A 213 7.14 12.26 -0.32
N GLN A 214 7.62 13.50 -0.48
CA GLN A 214 6.78 14.69 -0.45
C GLN A 214 5.73 14.69 -1.57
N LYS A 215 6.06 14.15 -2.73
CA LYS A 215 5.09 13.98 -3.84
C LYS A 215 4.13 12.84 -3.56
N LEU A 216 4.63 11.68 -3.07
CA LEU A 216 3.85 10.48 -2.81
C LEU A 216 2.86 10.64 -1.66
N TRP A 217 3.31 11.20 -0.53
CA TRP A 217 2.48 11.31 0.67
C TRP A 217 1.65 12.60 0.71
N ALA A 218 2.05 13.64 -0.01
CA ALA A 218 1.37 14.94 -0.07
C ALA A 218 1.02 15.53 1.31
N VAL A 219 1.78 15.18 2.35
CA VAL A 219 1.75 15.73 3.71
C VAL A 219 3.18 15.95 4.18
N PRO A 220 3.42 16.85 5.17
CA PRO A 220 4.75 17.00 5.75
C PRO A 220 5.25 15.66 6.32
N LEU A 221 6.43 15.21 5.91
CA LEU A 221 6.99 13.92 6.34
C LEU A 221 7.32 13.89 7.83
N ALA A 222 7.53 15.06 8.45
CA ALA A 222 7.72 15.21 9.89
C ALA A 222 6.46 14.93 10.73
N GLU A 223 5.27 14.95 10.12
CA GLU A 223 4.00 14.60 10.77
C GLU A 223 3.69 13.10 10.73
N MET A 224 4.46 12.33 9.96
CA MET A 224 4.26 10.89 9.81
C MET A 224 5.10 10.11 10.81
N GLU A 225 4.49 9.15 11.49
CA GLU A 225 5.18 8.19 12.35
C GLU A 225 5.84 7.07 11.52
N THR A 226 6.55 6.14 12.14
CA THR A 226 7.40 5.17 11.44
C THR A 226 6.96 3.70 11.53
N SER A 227 5.87 3.38 12.21
CA SER A 227 5.41 2.00 12.42
C SER A 227 5.07 1.26 11.13
N TRP A 228 4.58 1.98 10.12
CA TRP A 228 4.19 1.44 8.83
C TRP A 228 5.37 0.99 7.93
N LEU A 229 6.59 1.41 8.27
CA LEU A 229 7.80 1.14 7.46
C LEU A 229 8.22 -0.34 7.48
N GLY A 230 7.75 -1.12 8.46
CA GLY A 230 8.12 -2.51 8.69
C GLY A 230 8.13 -3.39 7.43
N GLY A 231 9.32 -3.77 6.93
CA GLY A 231 9.47 -4.66 5.77
C GLY A 231 9.09 -4.07 4.41
N ARG A 232 8.49 -2.87 4.36
CA ARG A 232 8.04 -2.23 3.11
C ARG A 232 9.11 -1.35 2.47
N VAL A 233 10.01 -0.81 3.30
CA VAL A 233 11.01 0.15 2.86
C VAL A 233 12.39 -0.48 2.96
N PRO A 234 13.12 -0.65 1.83
CA PRO A 234 14.46 -1.22 1.84
C PRO A 234 15.44 -0.35 2.64
N LEU A 235 16.17 -0.97 3.54
CA LEU A 235 17.25 -0.29 4.27
C LEU A 235 18.52 -0.26 3.39
N PRO A 236 19.35 0.79 3.46
CA PRO A 236 20.57 0.86 2.70
C PRO A 236 21.59 -0.18 3.24
N ASN A 237 22.14 -0.95 2.32
CA ASN A 237 23.30 -1.81 2.56
C ASN A 237 24.50 -1.14 1.88
N LEU A 238 25.54 -0.79 2.64
CA LEU A 238 26.69 -0.06 2.11
C LEU A 238 27.45 -0.84 1.03
N GLU A 239 27.55 -2.16 1.16
CA GLU A 239 28.20 -3.01 0.15
C GLU A 239 27.40 -2.97 -1.16
N GLU A 240 26.06 -3.18 -1.09
CA GLU A 240 25.18 -3.07 -2.25
C GLU A 240 25.22 -1.68 -2.89
N MET A 241 25.26 -0.61 -2.07
CA MET A 241 25.37 0.76 -2.56
C MET A 241 26.67 1.00 -3.34
N ILE A 242 27.81 0.50 -2.82
CA ILE A 242 29.12 0.64 -3.48
C ILE A 242 29.12 -0.17 -4.77
N HIS A 243 28.68 -1.42 -4.76
CA HIS A 243 28.58 -2.23 -5.97
C HIS A 243 27.65 -1.62 -7.01
N GLY A 244 26.45 -1.17 -6.57
CA GLY A 244 25.47 -0.53 -7.45
C GLY A 244 25.84 0.89 -7.90
N ALA A 245 26.92 1.47 -7.36
CA ALA A 245 27.53 2.71 -7.86
C ALA A 245 28.59 2.44 -8.92
N LEU A 246 29.31 1.31 -8.81
CA LEU A 246 30.42 0.96 -9.70
C LEU A 246 29.97 0.22 -10.97
N SER A 247 28.83 -0.48 -10.91
CA SER A 247 28.33 -1.28 -12.03
C SER A 247 26.80 -1.29 -12.07
N PRO A 248 26.19 -1.50 -13.28
CA PRO A 248 24.73 -1.63 -13.39
C PRO A 248 24.23 -2.83 -12.57
N VAL A 249 23.08 -2.65 -11.90
CA VAL A 249 22.38 -3.75 -11.22
C VAL A 249 21.60 -4.57 -12.24
N PRO A 250 21.98 -5.85 -12.49
CA PRO A 250 21.49 -6.60 -13.64
C PRO A 250 20.06 -7.16 -13.46
N LYS A 251 19.57 -7.27 -12.21
CA LYS A 251 18.28 -7.94 -11.90
C LYS A 251 17.42 -7.09 -10.98
N PRO A 252 16.07 -7.25 -11.08
CA PRO A 252 15.15 -6.66 -10.13
C PRO A 252 15.45 -7.10 -8.70
N MET A 253 15.34 -6.16 -7.75
CA MET A 253 15.55 -6.42 -6.33
C MET A 253 14.25 -6.14 -5.54
N GLY A 254 14.14 -6.76 -4.36
CA GLY A 254 13.02 -6.57 -3.46
C GLY A 254 11.99 -7.71 -3.45
N PRO A 255 11.03 -7.66 -2.53
CA PRO A 255 10.08 -8.75 -2.28
C PRO A 255 9.13 -9.02 -3.46
N ASN A 256 8.83 -8.02 -4.27
CA ASN A 256 7.98 -8.10 -5.45
C ASN A 256 8.77 -7.98 -6.77
N ALA A 257 9.97 -8.57 -6.80
CA ALA A 257 10.81 -8.62 -8.01
C ALA A 257 10.14 -9.39 -9.16
N ARG A 258 9.18 -10.27 -8.85
CA ARG A 258 8.29 -10.93 -9.82
C ARG A 258 6.84 -10.66 -9.44
N PHE A 259 5.99 -10.41 -10.43
CA PHE A 259 4.57 -10.15 -10.23
C PHE A 259 3.70 -10.82 -11.30
N GLY A 260 2.42 -11.00 -10.99
CA GLY A 260 1.41 -11.44 -11.92
C GLY A 260 0.46 -10.30 -12.30
N TYR A 261 -0.14 -10.44 -13.47
CA TYR A 261 -1.19 -9.55 -13.96
C TYR A 261 -2.17 -10.35 -14.86
N PRO A 262 -3.48 -10.06 -14.88
CA PRO A 262 -4.39 -10.70 -15.81
C PRO A 262 -3.99 -10.45 -17.27
N LEU A 263 -4.04 -11.47 -18.12
CA LEU A 263 -3.78 -11.31 -19.57
C LEU A 263 -4.84 -10.43 -20.22
N HIS A 264 -6.12 -10.66 -19.91
CA HIS A 264 -7.25 -9.94 -20.48
C HIS A 264 -8.11 -9.31 -19.38
N GLY A 265 -8.74 -8.15 -19.68
CA GLY A 265 -9.71 -7.48 -18.84
C GLY A 265 -9.12 -6.61 -17.72
N GLY A 266 -7.81 -6.36 -17.75
CA GLY A 266 -7.14 -5.55 -16.74
C GLY A 266 -7.22 -6.19 -15.35
N PHE A 267 -6.90 -5.43 -14.32
CA PHE A 267 -6.97 -5.93 -12.94
C PHE A 267 -8.42 -6.23 -12.48
N GLN A 268 -9.42 -5.65 -13.17
CA GLN A 268 -10.85 -5.97 -13.01
C GLN A 268 -11.12 -7.47 -13.15
N ALA A 269 -10.45 -8.17 -14.06
CA ALA A 269 -10.68 -9.60 -14.30
C ALA A 269 -10.45 -10.46 -13.04
N LEU A 270 -9.51 -10.06 -12.17
CA LEU A 270 -9.30 -10.72 -10.89
C LEU A 270 -10.50 -10.53 -9.94
N MET A 271 -11.15 -9.38 -10.00
CA MET A 271 -12.34 -9.08 -9.18
C MET A 271 -13.58 -9.79 -9.72
N ASP A 272 -13.77 -9.77 -11.03
CA ASP A 272 -14.88 -10.45 -11.69
C ASP A 272 -14.81 -11.97 -11.53
N GLY A 273 -13.60 -12.51 -11.39
CA GLY A 273 -13.36 -13.92 -11.09
C GLY A 273 -14.05 -14.41 -9.80
N PHE A 274 -14.36 -13.55 -8.85
CA PHE A 274 -15.14 -13.91 -7.66
C PHE A 274 -16.61 -14.23 -7.96
N LEU A 275 -17.22 -13.57 -8.96
CA LEU A 275 -18.66 -13.64 -9.20
C LEU A 275 -19.22 -15.06 -9.30
N PRO A 276 -18.60 -15.99 -10.07
CA PRO A 276 -19.08 -17.38 -10.15
C PRO A 276 -18.95 -18.17 -8.83
N HIS A 277 -18.17 -17.65 -7.87
CA HIS A 277 -17.88 -18.32 -6.60
C HIS A 277 -18.62 -17.69 -5.41
N LEU A 278 -19.40 -16.63 -5.62
CA LEU A 278 -20.26 -16.03 -4.61
C LEU A 278 -21.57 -16.84 -4.54
N LYS A 279 -21.91 -17.34 -3.36
CA LYS A 279 -23.14 -18.12 -3.12
C LYS A 279 -24.24 -17.28 -2.51
N GLY A 280 -23.89 -16.19 -1.80
CA GLY A 280 -24.81 -15.26 -1.19
C GLY A 280 -25.36 -14.24 -2.17
N GLU A 281 -26.30 -13.41 -1.71
CA GLU A 281 -26.89 -12.35 -2.50
C GLU A 281 -25.91 -11.19 -2.73
N VAL A 282 -25.83 -10.67 -3.97
CA VAL A 282 -25.03 -9.49 -4.34
C VAL A 282 -25.96 -8.39 -4.85
N ARG A 283 -25.92 -7.22 -4.22
CA ARG A 283 -26.66 -6.02 -4.63
C ARG A 283 -25.71 -4.93 -5.07
N LEU A 284 -25.61 -4.74 -6.38
CA LEU A 284 -24.92 -3.59 -6.99
C LEU A 284 -25.82 -2.37 -7.03
N ASN A 285 -25.28 -1.19 -7.37
CA ASN A 285 -25.98 0.09 -7.37
C ASN A 285 -26.74 0.37 -6.04
N THR A 286 -26.19 -0.15 -4.94
CA THR A 286 -26.83 -0.16 -3.63
C THR A 286 -25.87 0.37 -2.57
N ALA A 287 -26.00 1.65 -2.23
CA ALA A 287 -25.21 2.27 -1.18
C ALA A 287 -25.83 2.03 0.21
N VAL A 288 -25.02 1.83 1.23
CA VAL A 288 -25.41 1.93 2.63
C VAL A 288 -25.38 3.42 3.01
N ILE A 289 -26.56 3.99 3.32
CA ILE A 289 -26.72 5.41 3.65
C ILE A 289 -26.88 5.68 5.14
N ALA A 290 -27.27 4.67 5.93
CA ALA A 290 -27.29 4.74 7.38
C ALA A 290 -27.03 3.36 7.99
N VAL A 291 -26.43 3.35 9.17
CA VAL A 291 -26.23 2.15 10.00
C VAL A 291 -26.74 2.46 11.41
N SER A 292 -27.61 1.59 11.94
CA SER A 292 -28.05 1.64 13.34
C SER A 292 -27.45 0.47 14.13
N PRO A 293 -26.34 0.66 14.83
CA PRO A 293 -25.76 -0.38 15.69
C PRO A 293 -26.69 -0.85 16.81
N ARG A 294 -27.61 0.00 17.27
CA ARG A 294 -28.58 -0.36 18.33
C ARG A 294 -29.65 -1.32 17.85
N ARG A 295 -30.11 -1.16 16.59
CA ARG A 295 -31.16 -1.99 16.01
C ARG A 295 -30.62 -3.14 15.17
N HIS A 296 -29.31 -3.17 14.94
CA HIS A 296 -28.64 -4.08 13.99
C HIS A 296 -29.27 -4.00 12.60
N GLU A 297 -29.34 -2.76 12.06
CA GLU A 297 -29.95 -2.47 10.76
C GLU A 297 -29.05 -1.60 9.90
N VAL A 298 -29.06 -1.87 8.61
CA VAL A 298 -28.51 -0.97 7.58
C VAL A 298 -29.65 -0.42 6.73
N THR A 299 -29.59 0.87 6.41
CA THR A 299 -30.51 1.50 5.44
C THR A 299 -29.78 1.65 4.12
N LEU A 300 -30.40 1.15 3.05
CA LEU A 300 -29.87 1.17 1.70
C LEU A 300 -30.40 2.38 0.92
N SER A 301 -29.70 2.78 -0.15
CA SER A 301 -30.03 3.96 -0.98
C SER A 301 -31.45 3.96 -1.55
N GLY A 302 -32.05 2.78 -1.75
CA GLY A 302 -33.46 2.63 -2.14
C GLY A 302 -34.45 2.81 -1.00
N GLY A 303 -34.02 3.16 0.23
CA GLY A 303 -34.88 3.31 1.41
C GLY A 303 -35.20 2.00 2.13
N SER A 304 -34.81 0.85 1.61
CA SER A 304 -35.01 -0.43 2.29
C SER A 304 -34.09 -0.55 3.51
N VAL A 305 -34.65 -1.13 4.58
CA VAL A 305 -33.92 -1.42 5.82
C VAL A 305 -33.67 -2.92 5.89
N VAL A 306 -32.44 -3.30 6.09
CA VAL A 306 -31.99 -4.70 6.17
C VAL A 306 -31.43 -4.95 7.57
N PRO A 307 -32.00 -5.90 8.33
CA PRO A 307 -31.43 -6.33 9.59
C PRO A 307 -30.15 -7.16 9.35
N TYR A 308 -29.19 -7.09 10.27
CA TYR A 308 -27.99 -7.92 10.22
C TYR A 308 -27.76 -8.62 11.56
N GLU A 309 -27.16 -9.78 11.50
CA GLU A 309 -26.61 -10.43 12.69
C GLU A 309 -25.21 -9.89 12.99
N TYR A 310 -24.36 -9.84 11.97
CA TYR A 310 -23.06 -9.20 11.95
C TYR A 310 -22.93 -8.31 10.73
N LEU A 311 -22.23 -7.19 10.87
CA LEU A 311 -21.90 -6.29 9.77
C LEU A 311 -20.39 -6.35 9.53
N ILE A 312 -19.96 -6.80 8.35
CA ILE A 312 -18.57 -6.65 7.90
C ILE A 312 -18.48 -5.40 7.05
N SER A 313 -17.78 -4.39 7.53
CA SER A 313 -17.61 -3.14 6.81
C SER A 313 -16.23 -3.06 6.16
N THR A 314 -16.19 -2.84 4.85
CA THR A 314 -14.99 -2.47 4.11
C THR A 314 -14.96 -0.98 3.74
N MET A 315 -15.96 -0.22 4.18
CA MET A 315 -16.05 1.22 3.99
C MET A 315 -14.86 1.95 4.62
N PRO A 316 -14.46 3.10 4.08
CA PRO A 316 -13.52 3.97 4.79
C PRO A 316 -14.03 4.27 6.21
N LEU A 317 -13.19 4.07 7.22
CA LEU A 317 -13.57 4.15 8.63
C LEU A 317 -14.27 5.46 9.02
N PRO A 318 -13.81 6.65 8.56
CA PRO A 318 -14.56 7.90 8.80
C PRO A 318 -15.95 7.94 8.14
N ALA A 319 -16.08 7.28 6.98
CA ALA A 319 -17.37 7.22 6.29
C ALA A 319 -18.36 6.32 7.02
N LEU A 320 -17.93 5.17 7.56
CA LEU A 320 -18.75 4.30 8.39
C LEU A 320 -19.28 5.05 9.62
N VAL A 321 -18.41 5.71 10.37
CA VAL A 321 -18.82 6.48 11.55
C VAL A 321 -19.77 7.61 11.19
N ARG A 322 -19.63 8.22 10.01
CA ARG A 322 -20.54 9.26 9.52
C ARG A 322 -21.95 8.73 9.24
N VAL A 323 -22.09 7.56 8.61
CA VAL A 323 -23.41 6.97 8.34
C VAL A 323 -24.05 6.37 9.59
N ILE A 324 -23.31 6.08 10.64
CA ILE A 324 -23.82 5.74 11.98
C ILE A 324 -24.37 7.00 12.66
N GLY A 325 -23.74 8.14 12.46
CA GLY A 325 -24.20 9.44 12.94
C GLY A 325 -24.19 9.56 14.46
N GLN A 326 -25.34 10.00 15.03
CA GLN A 326 -25.46 10.32 16.47
C GLN A 326 -25.51 9.08 17.38
N GLU A 327 -25.67 7.87 16.83
CA GLU A 327 -25.56 6.65 17.62
C GLU A 327 -24.10 6.37 18.04
N ALA A 328 -23.13 6.87 17.29
CA ALA A 328 -21.73 6.84 17.69
C ALA A 328 -21.44 7.88 18.79
N PRO A 329 -20.74 7.50 19.88
CA PRO A 329 -20.31 8.45 20.92
C PRO A 329 -19.51 9.63 20.35
N ALA A 330 -19.55 10.76 21.05
CA ALA A 330 -18.89 11.97 20.59
C ALA A 330 -17.37 11.81 20.43
N GLU A 331 -16.73 11.02 21.31
CA GLU A 331 -15.30 10.69 21.23
C GLU A 331 -14.99 9.84 19.99
N VAL A 332 -15.81 8.85 19.64
CA VAL A 332 -15.66 8.03 18.42
C VAL A 332 -15.80 8.90 17.17
N ARG A 333 -16.77 9.81 17.15
CA ARG A 333 -16.94 10.74 16.02
C ARG A 333 -15.77 11.69 15.86
N ARG A 334 -15.19 12.20 16.99
CA ARG A 334 -14.00 13.05 16.95
C ARG A 334 -12.78 12.26 16.48
N ALA A 335 -12.58 11.04 16.98
CA ALA A 335 -11.50 10.16 16.53
C ALA A 335 -11.59 9.88 15.01
N ALA A 336 -12.79 9.57 14.50
CA ALA A 336 -12.99 9.35 13.06
C ALA A 336 -12.74 10.61 12.22
N ALA A 337 -13.13 11.78 12.70
CA ALA A 337 -12.89 13.06 12.03
C ALA A 337 -11.41 13.47 12.02
N ALA A 338 -10.62 12.95 12.96
CA ALA A 338 -9.19 13.21 13.05
C ALA A 338 -8.34 12.28 12.16
N LEU A 339 -8.92 11.21 11.59
CA LEU A 339 -8.20 10.30 10.69
C LEU A 339 -7.90 10.98 9.35
N ARG A 340 -6.64 10.95 8.95
CA ARG A 340 -6.13 11.63 7.75
C ARG A 340 -5.89 10.64 6.62
N HIS A 341 -6.12 11.10 5.40
CA HIS A 341 -5.82 10.38 4.17
C HIS A 341 -5.33 11.36 3.10
N VAL A 342 -4.80 10.80 2.02
CA VAL A 342 -4.49 11.55 0.80
C VAL A 342 -5.21 10.92 -0.37
N SER A 343 -5.46 11.75 -1.38
CA SER A 343 -6.12 11.37 -2.63
C SER A 343 -5.09 11.12 -3.72
N VAL A 344 -5.44 10.33 -4.73
CA VAL A 344 -4.63 10.15 -5.94
C VAL A 344 -5.47 10.46 -7.17
N ARG A 345 -4.97 11.33 -8.00
CA ARG A 345 -5.45 11.54 -9.36
C ARG A 345 -4.57 10.73 -10.32
N CYS A 346 -5.18 9.82 -11.05
CA CYS A 346 -4.55 9.08 -12.14
C CYS A 346 -4.91 9.74 -13.46
N VAL A 347 -3.91 10.04 -14.28
CA VAL A 347 -4.08 10.48 -15.67
C VAL A 347 -3.62 9.34 -16.57
N ASN A 348 -4.58 8.69 -17.22
CA ASN A 348 -4.36 7.60 -18.15
C ASN A 348 -4.12 8.17 -19.54
N ILE A 349 -3.06 7.73 -20.21
CA ILE A 349 -2.65 8.22 -21.53
C ILE A 349 -2.37 7.02 -22.44
N GLY A 350 -3.05 6.95 -23.57
CA GLY A 350 -2.82 6.00 -24.65
C GLY A 350 -2.09 6.69 -25.79
N VAL A 351 -0.86 6.28 -26.08
CA VAL A 351 0.02 6.85 -27.11
C VAL A 351 -0.04 5.97 -28.35
N GLY A 352 -0.16 6.57 -29.53
CA GLY A 352 -0.19 5.90 -30.83
C GLY A 352 1.21 5.51 -31.32
N ARG A 353 1.98 4.84 -30.47
CA ARG A 353 3.30 4.26 -30.78
C ARG A 353 3.56 3.06 -29.89
N GLU A 354 3.93 1.92 -30.48
CA GLU A 354 4.25 0.71 -29.74
C GLU A 354 5.59 0.79 -29.01
N ASN A 355 5.73 -0.02 -27.98
CA ASN A 355 7.00 -0.32 -27.32
C ASN A 355 7.77 0.92 -26.85
N LEU A 356 7.08 1.86 -26.18
CA LEU A 356 7.71 3.07 -25.65
C LEU A 356 8.85 2.77 -24.67
N THR A 357 8.72 1.70 -23.90
CA THR A 357 9.71 1.28 -22.90
C THR A 357 9.45 -0.15 -22.48
N GLU A 358 10.46 -0.82 -21.91
CA GLU A 358 10.33 -2.14 -21.25
C GLU A 358 10.03 -2.03 -19.75
N LYS A 359 9.93 -0.82 -19.20
CA LYS A 359 9.73 -0.58 -17.77
C LYS A 359 8.27 -0.75 -17.38
N HIS A 360 8.03 -1.24 -16.16
CA HIS A 360 6.69 -1.36 -15.58
C HIS A 360 6.35 -0.21 -14.66
N TRP A 361 7.32 0.29 -13.87
CA TRP A 361 7.19 1.42 -12.96
C TRP A 361 8.38 2.35 -13.10
N ILE A 362 8.07 3.65 -13.14
CA ILE A 362 9.11 4.68 -13.11
C ILE A 362 8.74 5.70 -12.03
N TYR A 363 9.66 5.91 -11.11
CA TYR A 363 9.54 6.87 -10.00
C TYR A 363 10.25 8.17 -10.35
N TYR A 364 9.62 9.30 -10.07
CA TYR A 364 10.12 10.63 -10.44
C TYR A 364 10.29 11.51 -9.20
N PRO A 365 11.48 11.57 -8.58
CA PRO A 365 11.83 12.60 -7.60
C PRO A 365 11.95 13.99 -8.21
N GLU A 366 12.08 14.08 -9.53
CA GLU A 366 12.23 15.30 -10.32
C GLU A 366 10.96 16.17 -10.30
N ASP A 367 11.08 17.40 -10.83
CA ASP A 367 9.97 18.36 -10.92
C ASP A 367 8.99 17.97 -12.05
N THR A 368 8.26 16.88 -11.85
CA THR A 368 7.11 16.46 -12.65
C THR A 368 5.84 16.58 -11.83
N VAL A 369 4.69 16.81 -12.47
CA VAL A 369 3.40 16.86 -11.76
C VAL A 369 3.08 15.52 -11.11
N PHE A 370 3.42 14.41 -11.77
CA PHE A 370 3.28 13.06 -11.24
C PHE A 370 4.49 12.64 -10.40
N HIS A 371 4.27 11.75 -9.45
CA HIS A 371 5.35 11.14 -8.67
C HIS A 371 5.82 9.82 -9.27
N ARG A 372 4.98 9.14 -10.04
CA ARG A 372 5.35 7.92 -10.77
C ARG A 372 4.48 7.71 -12.00
N ILE A 373 5.01 6.90 -12.91
CA ILE A 373 4.27 6.34 -14.03
C ILE A 373 4.17 4.82 -13.82
N PHE A 374 2.95 4.29 -13.92
CA PHE A 374 2.70 2.88 -14.15
C PHE A 374 2.54 2.67 -15.65
N VAL A 375 3.33 1.78 -16.22
CA VAL A 375 3.32 1.50 -17.65
C VAL A 375 2.36 0.36 -17.92
N GLN A 376 1.08 0.71 -18.05
CA GLN A 376 -0.02 -0.25 -18.23
C GLN A 376 0.22 -1.18 -19.41
N GLY A 377 0.79 -0.64 -20.49
CA GLY A 377 1.07 -1.38 -21.71
C GLY A 377 2.02 -2.57 -21.56
N ASN A 378 2.84 -2.57 -20.49
CA ASN A 378 3.74 -3.69 -20.17
C ASN A 378 3.15 -4.66 -19.12
N ALA A 379 2.06 -4.29 -18.46
CA ALA A 379 1.41 -5.20 -17.50
C ALA A 379 0.80 -6.41 -18.22
N SER A 380 0.16 -6.19 -19.37
CA SER A 380 -0.26 -7.22 -20.32
C SER A 380 -0.21 -6.66 -21.75
N PRO A 381 0.20 -7.48 -22.74
CA PRO A 381 0.16 -7.08 -24.15
C PRO A 381 -1.27 -6.76 -24.63
N TYR A 382 -2.29 -7.34 -23.99
CA TYR A 382 -3.70 -7.13 -24.33
C TYR A 382 -4.31 -5.87 -23.69
N CYS A 383 -3.53 -5.10 -22.95
CA CYS A 383 -3.95 -3.77 -22.47
C CYS A 383 -3.81 -2.69 -23.55
N ASN A 384 -3.21 -2.98 -24.69
CA ASN A 384 -2.99 -2.03 -25.78
C ASN A 384 -3.76 -2.40 -27.04
N PRO A 385 -4.33 -1.45 -27.79
CA PRO A 385 -4.72 -1.68 -29.16
C PRO A 385 -3.46 -1.83 -30.06
N PRO A 386 -3.58 -2.46 -31.24
CA PRO A 386 -2.48 -2.49 -32.22
C PRO A 386 -1.95 -1.11 -32.55
N GLY A 387 -0.64 -0.90 -32.49
CA GLY A 387 0.01 0.39 -32.70
C GLY A 387 0.01 1.34 -31.49
N GLY A 388 -0.62 0.94 -30.37
CA GLY A 388 -0.76 1.78 -29.18
C GLY A 388 0.06 1.30 -27.99
N PHE A 389 0.22 2.18 -26.98
CA PHE A 389 0.89 1.88 -25.73
C PHE A 389 0.34 2.74 -24.57
N GLY A 390 -0.17 2.08 -23.53
CA GLY A 390 -0.83 2.72 -22.40
C GLY A 390 0.08 3.00 -21.21
N LEU A 391 -0.13 4.14 -20.57
CA LEU A 391 0.53 4.51 -19.31
C LEU A 391 -0.42 5.28 -18.38
N THR A 392 -0.13 5.26 -17.09
CA THR A 392 -0.87 5.96 -16.04
C THR A 392 0.08 6.84 -15.25
N CYS A 393 -0.12 8.16 -15.27
CA CYS A 393 0.57 9.13 -14.42
C CYS A 393 -0.18 9.25 -13.10
N GLU A 394 0.50 9.02 -11.96
CA GLU A 394 -0.11 9.10 -10.63
C GLU A 394 0.30 10.38 -9.91
N ILE A 395 -0.69 11.15 -9.44
CA ILE A 395 -0.51 12.43 -8.74
C ILE A 395 -1.21 12.34 -7.39
N THR A 396 -0.46 12.32 -6.30
CA THR A 396 -1.02 12.40 -4.96
C THR A 396 -1.25 13.85 -4.55
N TYR A 397 -2.41 14.11 -3.96
CA TYR A 397 -2.80 15.43 -3.49
C TYR A 397 -3.54 15.36 -2.14
N SER A 398 -3.58 16.49 -1.44
CA SER A 398 -4.25 16.68 -0.16
C SER A 398 -4.53 18.16 0.06
N GLU A 399 -5.11 18.52 1.22
CA GLU A 399 -5.23 19.92 1.62
C GLU A 399 -3.86 20.60 1.77
N ALA A 400 -2.84 19.87 2.27
CA ALA A 400 -1.49 20.39 2.41
C ALA A 400 -0.74 20.54 1.08
N LYS A 401 -1.13 19.77 0.07
CA LYS A 401 -0.56 19.79 -1.29
C LYS A 401 -1.69 19.59 -2.30
N PRO A 402 -2.44 20.64 -2.65
CA PRO A 402 -3.51 20.55 -3.64
C PRO A 402 -2.97 20.24 -5.04
N LEU A 403 -3.84 19.79 -5.93
CA LEU A 403 -3.51 19.69 -7.35
C LEU A 403 -3.13 21.09 -7.90
N PRO A 404 -2.04 21.19 -8.67
CA PRO A 404 -1.64 22.50 -9.24
C PRO A 404 -2.63 23.03 -10.25
N VAL A 405 -3.30 22.14 -10.98
CA VAL A 405 -4.33 22.38 -11.99
C VAL A 405 -5.28 21.18 -12.01
N ASP A 406 -6.43 21.28 -12.67
CA ASP A 406 -7.41 20.18 -12.75
C ASP A 406 -7.99 20.05 -14.19
N GLY A 407 -8.79 19.02 -14.41
CA GLY A 407 -9.45 18.78 -15.70
C GLY A 407 -8.44 18.59 -16.84
N ASP A 408 -8.79 19.07 -18.03
CA ASP A 408 -7.95 18.93 -19.23
C ASP A 408 -6.57 19.58 -19.08
N GLU A 409 -6.44 20.62 -18.27
CA GLU A 409 -5.15 21.26 -18.01
C GLU A 409 -4.17 20.31 -17.29
N LEU A 410 -4.67 19.48 -16.38
CA LEU A 410 -3.84 18.44 -15.72
C LEU A 410 -3.39 17.37 -16.70
N ILE A 411 -4.27 16.95 -17.64
CA ILE A 411 -3.92 16.01 -18.70
C ILE A 411 -2.78 16.60 -19.56
N GLN A 412 -2.94 17.86 -20.02
CA GLN A 412 -1.91 18.52 -20.82
C GLN A 412 -0.60 18.69 -20.06
N ARG A 413 -0.66 18.96 -18.75
CA ARG A 413 0.53 19.04 -17.91
C ARG A 413 1.25 17.68 -17.81
N CYS A 414 0.51 16.58 -17.65
CA CYS A 414 1.09 15.23 -17.66
C CYS A 414 1.77 14.90 -18.98
N ILE A 415 1.11 15.22 -20.12
CA ILE A 415 1.67 15.03 -21.47
C ILE A 415 2.96 15.85 -21.64
N ALA A 416 2.94 17.13 -21.27
CA ALA A 416 4.12 18.00 -21.35
C ALA A 416 5.29 17.49 -20.47
N ASP A 417 4.99 17.01 -19.28
CA ASP A 417 6.00 16.43 -18.39
C ASP A 417 6.55 15.11 -18.95
N CYS A 418 5.72 14.26 -19.58
CA CYS A 418 6.17 13.06 -20.29
C CYS A 418 7.12 13.39 -21.44
N HIS A 419 6.80 14.42 -22.23
CA HIS A 419 7.72 14.91 -23.28
C HIS A 419 9.04 15.41 -22.67
N ARG A 420 8.97 16.19 -21.60
CA ARG A 420 10.14 16.77 -20.94
C ARG A 420 11.10 15.72 -20.37
N VAL A 421 10.57 14.60 -19.85
CA VAL A 421 11.38 13.48 -19.34
C VAL A 421 11.73 12.46 -20.43
N GLY A 422 11.33 12.71 -21.68
CA GLY A 422 11.65 11.86 -22.83
C GLY A 422 10.95 10.51 -22.83
N PHE A 423 9.74 10.42 -22.23
CA PHE A 423 8.98 9.19 -22.22
C PHE A 423 8.35 8.91 -23.60
N PHE A 424 7.79 9.91 -24.22
CA PHE A 424 7.38 9.95 -25.62
C PHE A 424 7.56 11.37 -26.18
N THR A 425 7.41 11.56 -27.47
CA THR A 425 7.73 12.82 -28.15
C THR A 425 6.47 13.57 -28.59
N PRO A 426 6.53 14.89 -28.89
CA PRO A 426 5.39 15.63 -29.42
C PRO A 426 4.83 15.12 -30.76
N GLU A 427 5.62 14.35 -31.51
CA GLU A 427 5.23 13.72 -32.78
C GLU A 427 4.40 12.44 -32.56
N ASP A 428 4.46 11.85 -31.36
CA ASP A 428 3.68 10.67 -31.03
C ASP A 428 2.22 11.08 -30.73
N PRO A 429 1.21 10.61 -31.49
CA PRO A 429 -0.16 11.00 -31.25
C PRO A 429 -0.71 10.43 -29.95
N VAL A 430 -1.48 11.21 -29.21
CA VAL A 430 -2.26 10.74 -28.07
C VAL A 430 -3.63 10.27 -28.55
N TRP A 431 -3.94 8.99 -28.41
CA TRP A 431 -5.19 8.39 -28.87
C TRP A 431 -6.26 8.33 -27.77
N ALA A 432 -5.86 8.27 -26.52
CA ALA A 432 -6.74 8.28 -25.38
C ALA A 432 -6.11 9.09 -24.24
N ALA A 433 -6.92 9.88 -23.53
CA ALA A 433 -6.49 10.57 -22.32
C ALA A 433 -7.69 10.86 -21.43
N HIS A 434 -7.69 10.37 -20.21
CA HIS A 434 -8.73 10.66 -19.22
C HIS A 434 -8.18 10.60 -17.80
N GLN A 435 -8.98 11.08 -16.85
CA GLN A 435 -8.64 11.10 -15.44
C GLN A 435 -9.52 10.16 -14.62
N VAL A 436 -8.93 9.59 -13.60
CA VAL A 436 -9.61 8.83 -12.54
C VAL A 436 -9.21 9.41 -11.20
N ASP A 437 -10.19 9.71 -10.35
CA ASP A 437 -9.96 10.23 -9.01
C ASP A 437 -10.18 9.15 -7.94
N LEU A 438 -9.20 9.03 -7.04
CA LEU A 438 -9.28 8.16 -5.88
C LEU A 438 -9.26 9.06 -4.62
N PRO A 439 -10.43 9.46 -4.11
CA PRO A 439 -10.52 10.46 -3.03
C PRO A 439 -9.92 9.98 -1.71
N ILE A 440 -9.90 8.66 -1.46
CA ILE A 440 -9.20 8.05 -0.34
C ILE A 440 -8.28 6.97 -0.91
N ALA A 441 -7.02 7.32 -1.15
CA ALA A 441 -6.04 6.42 -1.76
C ALA A 441 -5.05 5.86 -0.74
N TYR A 442 -4.44 6.72 0.07
CA TYR A 442 -3.52 6.32 1.14
C TYR A 442 -3.96 6.89 2.47
N VAL A 443 -4.00 6.02 3.49
CA VAL A 443 -4.18 6.44 4.88
C VAL A 443 -2.88 7.06 5.39
N VAL A 444 -2.97 8.17 6.12
CA VAL A 444 -1.79 8.83 6.70
C VAL A 444 -1.52 8.25 8.07
N TYR A 445 -0.29 7.80 8.27
CA TYR A 445 0.19 7.30 9.55
C TYR A 445 0.75 8.47 10.38
N ASP A 446 -0.13 9.29 10.92
CA ASP A 446 0.26 10.31 11.90
C ASP A 446 0.32 9.73 13.32
N HIS A 447 0.84 10.52 14.26
CA HIS A 447 1.04 10.06 15.63
C HIS A 447 -0.25 9.77 16.42
N ALA A 448 -1.39 10.31 16.00
CA ALA A 448 -2.69 10.09 16.65
C ALA A 448 -3.48 8.93 16.04
N ARG A 449 -3.07 8.43 14.87
CA ARG A 449 -3.81 7.42 14.11
C ARG A 449 -4.09 6.16 14.93
N ALA A 450 -3.06 5.60 15.56
CA ALA A 450 -3.17 4.31 16.25
C ALA A 450 -4.21 4.35 17.37
N GLU A 451 -4.19 5.38 18.20
CA GLU A 451 -5.14 5.60 19.30
C GLU A 451 -6.55 5.83 18.78
N ASN A 452 -6.70 6.67 17.76
CA ASN A 452 -8.00 6.97 17.15
C ASN A 452 -8.63 5.73 16.50
N VAL A 453 -7.84 4.94 15.77
CA VAL A 453 -8.33 3.71 15.12
C VAL A 453 -8.76 2.68 16.19
N GLU A 454 -7.98 2.50 17.25
CA GLU A 454 -8.29 1.53 18.30
C GLU A 454 -9.58 1.91 19.05
N LEU A 455 -9.75 3.18 19.43
CA LEU A 455 -10.98 3.67 20.05
C LEU A 455 -12.23 3.37 19.19
N ILE A 456 -12.14 3.62 17.89
CA ILE A 456 -13.26 3.37 16.97
C ILE A 456 -13.52 1.87 16.83
N ARG A 457 -12.45 1.06 16.69
CA ARG A 457 -12.52 -0.39 16.52
C ARG A 457 -13.16 -1.07 17.74
N GLU A 458 -12.73 -0.74 18.95
CA GLU A 458 -13.29 -1.28 20.19
C GLU A 458 -14.78 -1.00 20.29
N TRP A 459 -15.18 0.24 20.00
CA TRP A 459 -16.60 0.60 20.05
C TRP A 459 -17.42 -0.15 19.00
N LEU A 460 -16.95 -0.26 17.76
CA LEU A 460 -17.66 -0.97 16.68
C LEU A 460 -17.75 -2.47 16.95
N SER A 461 -16.68 -3.08 17.44
CA SER A 461 -16.64 -4.51 17.79
C SER A 461 -17.65 -4.85 18.89
N SER A 462 -17.88 -3.95 19.84
CA SER A 462 -18.91 -4.13 20.89
C SER A 462 -20.34 -4.04 20.35
N ARG A 463 -20.52 -3.83 19.04
CA ARG A 463 -21.81 -3.66 18.33
C ARG A 463 -21.97 -4.63 17.16
N ASP A 464 -21.25 -5.74 17.17
CA ASP A 464 -21.26 -6.77 16.13
C ASP A 464 -20.92 -6.23 14.73
N ILE A 465 -20.06 -5.18 14.69
CA ILE A 465 -19.52 -4.59 13.47
C ILE A 465 -18.03 -4.93 13.37
N VAL A 466 -17.67 -5.70 12.34
CA VAL A 466 -16.31 -6.14 12.04
C VAL A 466 -15.73 -5.24 10.96
N LEU A 467 -14.56 -4.67 11.22
CA LEU A 467 -13.80 -3.90 10.23
C LEU A 467 -12.88 -4.84 9.44
N ALA A 468 -12.89 -4.73 8.12
CA ALA A 468 -12.02 -5.52 7.27
C ALA A 468 -11.49 -4.72 6.10
N GLY A 469 -10.17 -4.85 5.84
CA GLY A 469 -9.49 -4.30 4.68
C GLY A 469 -8.94 -2.89 4.86
N ARG A 470 -8.22 -2.44 3.83
CA ARG A 470 -7.37 -1.26 3.82
C ARG A 470 -7.99 -0.01 4.44
N TYR A 471 -9.23 0.29 4.06
CA TYR A 471 -9.88 1.55 4.43
C TYR A 471 -10.74 1.45 5.70
N ALA A 472 -11.24 0.26 6.01
CA ALA A 472 -11.99 0.02 7.24
C ALA A 472 -11.04 -0.16 8.44
N GLU A 473 -9.96 -0.91 8.29
CA GLU A 473 -8.93 -1.07 9.32
C GLU A 473 -7.96 0.13 9.39
N TRP A 474 -8.05 1.04 8.42
CA TRP A 474 -7.18 2.22 8.28
C TRP A 474 -5.71 1.85 8.19
N GLU A 475 -5.40 0.83 7.35
CA GLU A 475 -4.07 0.22 7.20
C GLU A 475 -3.55 0.29 5.75
N TYR A 476 -2.23 0.20 5.58
CA TYR A 476 -1.59 0.14 4.27
C TYR A 476 -1.57 -1.30 3.77
N TYR A 477 -2.63 -1.73 3.09
CA TYR A 477 -2.75 -3.07 2.50
C TYR A 477 -2.57 -3.04 0.98
N ASN A 478 -1.96 -4.11 0.43
CA ASN A 478 -2.02 -4.45 -0.98
C ASN A 478 -3.19 -5.42 -1.22
N SER A 479 -3.41 -5.84 -2.47
CA SER A 479 -4.52 -6.73 -2.84
C SER A 479 -4.49 -8.09 -2.13
N ASP A 480 -3.31 -8.66 -1.89
CA ASP A 480 -3.12 -9.89 -1.13
C ASP A 480 -3.58 -9.76 0.33
N HIS A 481 -3.17 -8.69 1.00
CA HIS A 481 -3.64 -8.39 2.36
C HIS A 481 -5.16 -8.19 2.41
N ALA A 482 -5.74 -7.61 1.36
CA ALA A 482 -7.18 -7.42 1.26
C ALA A 482 -7.94 -8.76 1.21
N PHE A 483 -7.43 -9.74 0.46
CA PHE A 483 -8.00 -11.10 0.43
C PHE A 483 -7.91 -11.79 1.80
N ILE A 484 -6.75 -11.71 2.45
CA ILE A 484 -6.52 -12.27 3.77
C ILE A 484 -7.43 -11.60 4.81
N ALA A 485 -7.61 -10.28 4.77
CA ALA A 485 -8.48 -9.55 5.68
C ALA A 485 -9.95 -9.97 5.53
N GLY A 486 -10.44 -10.15 4.29
CA GLY A 486 -11.78 -10.63 4.03
C GLY A 486 -12.03 -12.04 4.57
N LYS A 487 -11.10 -12.96 4.31
CA LYS A 487 -11.13 -14.32 4.87
C LYS A 487 -11.17 -14.30 6.40
N LYS A 488 -10.28 -13.57 7.04
CA LYS A 488 -10.22 -13.47 8.52
C LYS A 488 -11.52 -12.90 9.11
N ALA A 489 -12.13 -11.91 8.47
CA ALA A 489 -13.39 -11.34 8.92
C ALA A 489 -14.53 -12.37 8.84
N ALA A 490 -14.59 -13.15 7.76
CA ALA A 490 -15.57 -14.23 7.61
C ALA A 490 -15.36 -15.34 8.65
N GLU A 491 -14.12 -15.77 8.87
CA GLU A 491 -13.76 -16.79 9.88
C GLU A 491 -14.10 -16.31 11.30
N LEU A 492 -13.84 -15.04 11.62
CA LEU A 492 -14.21 -14.44 12.91
C LEU A 492 -15.73 -14.51 13.13
N VAL A 493 -16.52 -14.07 12.15
CA VAL A 493 -17.99 -14.11 12.25
C VAL A 493 -18.49 -15.54 12.35
N ALA A 494 -17.96 -16.46 11.55
CA ALA A 494 -18.32 -17.87 11.62
C ALA A 494 -18.03 -18.47 13.01
N GLY A 495 -16.89 -18.13 13.63
CA GLY A 495 -16.55 -18.54 14.99
C GLY A 495 -17.49 -17.95 16.04
N LEU A 496 -17.92 -16.70 15.90
CA LEU A 496 -18.85 -16.05 16.84
C LEU A 496 -20.27 -16.64 16.76
N ARG A 497 -20.65 -17.25 15.63
CA ARG A 497 -21.96 -17.92 15.45
C ARG A 497 -22.01 -19.34 16.03
N GLN A 498 -20.87 -19.96 16.34
CA GLN A 498 -20.86 -21.31 16.90
C GLN A 498 -21.27 -21.30 18.38
N PRO A 499 -22.04 -22.31 18.86
CA PRO A 499 -22.37 -22.43 20.28
C PRO A 499 -21.14 -22.60 21.15
N GLU A 500 -21.18 -22.10 22.39
CA GLU A 500 -20.06 -22.11 23.37
C GLU A 500 -19.42 -23.48 23.67
N GLU A 501 -20.14 -24.58 23.46
CA GLU A 501 -19.60 -25.95 23.68
C GLU A 501 -18.39 -26.28 22.79
N THR A 502 -18.24 -25.61 21.64
CA THR A 502 -17.11 -25.82 20.73
C THR A 502 -15.90 -25.00 21.14
N HIS A 503 -16.07 -23.89 21.86
CA HIS A 503 -14.97 -23.03 22.34
C HIS A 503 -14.13 -23.67 23.43
N ALA A 504 -14.73 -24.48 24.29
CA ALA A 504 -14.02 -25.17 25.36
C ALA A 504 -13.01 -26.22 24.86
N LYS A 505 -13.30 -26.85 23.70
CA LYS A 505 -12.41 -27.86 23.09
C LYS A 505 -11.21 -27.27 22.36
N VAL A 506 -11.34 -26.06 21.84
CA VAL A 506 -10.25 -25.37 21.13
C VAL A 506 -9.24 -24.75 22.12
N LEU A 507 -9.71 -24.36 23.32
CA LEU A 507 -8.86 -23.76 24.36
C LEU A 507 -8.18 -24.82 25.26
N THR A 508 -8.67 -26.06 25.29
CA THR A 508 -8.13 -27.11 26.20
C THR A 508 -7.15 -28.08 25.53
N GLY A 509 -6.97 -27.98 24.21
CA GLY A 509 -5.87 -28.70 23.51
C GLY A 509 -5.86 -30.22 23.73
N ILE A 510 -7.04 -30.87 23.86
CA ILE A 510 -7.17 -32.34 23.95
C ILE A 510 -8.03 -32.82 22.79
#